data_0612656240fd5a3425c0fd1c9cc0158f
#
_entry.id   0612656240fd5a3425c0fd1c9cc0158f
#
_cell.length_a   1.000
_cell.length_b   1.000
_cell.length_c   1.000
_cell.angle_alpha   90.00
_cell.angle_beta   90.00
_cell.angle_gamma   90.00
#
_symmetry.space_group_name_H-M   'P 1'
#
loop_
_entity.id
_entity.type
_entity.pdbx_description
1 polymer ?
#
loop_
_entity_poly.entity_id
_entity_poly.type
_entity_poly.pdbx_seq_one_letter_code
_entity_poly.pdbx_strand_id
1 'polypeptide(L)'
;MRKFLDLGCADKVVESLKGTQHPELEALSETMTKEAHAGKTFLEQDIAFHTGILRAVNNTIAEQFVRCLWLVHMAVLPQLGLEVSDELEKTARAHELMLKTAIAGDADGYRQAVNDHYEPIQSILLNRLQEHH
;
A
#
# COMPACT_ATOMS: atom_id res chain seq x y z
N MET A 1 -3.64 -8.14 -8.46
CA MET A 1 -4.66 -7.19 -9.00
C MET A 1 -4.46 -5.76 -8.48
N ARG A 2 -4.38 -5.54 -7.17
CA ARG A 2 -4.15 -4.19 -6.61
C ARG A 2 -2.87 -3.53 -7.12
N LYS A 3 -1.78 -4.30 -7.24
CA LYS A 3 -0.49 -3.80 -7.75
C LYS A 3 -0.64 -3.21 -9.15
N PHE A 4 -1.33 -3.89 -10.05
CA PHE A 4 -1.56 -3.39 -11.40
C PHE A 4 -2.41 -2.12 -11.40
N LEU A 5 -3.40 -2.05 -10.53
CA LEU A 5 -4.24 -0.86 -10.39
C LEU A 5 -3.42 0.32 -9.87
N ASP A 6 -2.61 0.11 -8.83
CA ASP A 6 -1.74 1.15 -8.28
C ASP A 6 -0.70 1.63 -9.28
N LEU A 7 -0.09 0.71 -10.05
CA LEU A 7 0.86 1.08 -11.10
C LEU A 7 0.17 1.81 -12.25
N GLY A 8 -1.04 1.40 -12.62
CA GLY A 8 -1.82 2.07 -13.67
C GLY A 8 -2.24 3.48 -13.31
N CYS A 9 -2.42 3.76 -12.03
CA CYS A 9 -2.79 5.08 -11.52
C CYS A 9 -1.57 5.95 -11.17
N ALA A 10 -0.33 5.42 -11.26
CA ALA A 10 0.87 6.09 -10.75
C ALA A 10 1.06 7.51 -11.30
N ASP A 11 0.93 7.69 -12.60
CA ASP A 11 1.12 9.01 -13.23
C ASP A 11 0.09 10.03 -12.73
N LYS A 12 -1.18 9.60 -12.60
CA LYS A 12 -2.26 10.45 -12.09
C LYS A 12 -2.06 10.80 -10.62
N VAL A 13 -1.61 9.84 -9.81
CA VAL A 13 -1.32 10.05 -8.40
C VAL A 13 -0.23 11.11 -8.25
N VAL A 14 0.89 10.94 -8.94
CA VAL A 14 2.01 11.86 -8.86
C VAL A 14 1.63 13.24 -9.35
N GLU A 15 0.90 13.34 -10.47
CA GLU A 15 0.39 14.60 -11.00
C GLU A 15 -0.50 15.32 -9.98
N SER A 16 -1.38 14.57 -9.30
CA SER A 16 -2.34 15.15 -8.35
C SER A 16 -1.70 15.56 -7.03
N LEU A 17 -0.70 14.83 -6.56
CA LEU A 17 -0.08 15.06 -5.25
C LEU A 17 1.16 15.94 -5.30
N LYS A 18 1.76 16.13 -6.47
CA LYS A 18 2.99 16.91 -6.64
C LYS A 18 2.86 18.31 -6.05
N GLY A 19 3.76 18.67 -5.14
CA GLY A 19 3.81 20.00 -4.55
C GLY A 19 2.66 20.32 -3.60
N THR A 20 1.84 19.33 -3.23
CA THR A 20 0.71 19.53 -2.32
C THR A 20 1.06 19.04 -0.90
N GLN A 21 0.20 19.37 0.06
CA GLN A 21 0.30 18.88 1.44
C GLN A 21 -0.90 18.00 1.74
N HIS A 22 -0.64 16.85 2.32
CA HIS A 22 -1.69 15.89 2.70
C HIS A 22 -1.47 15.44 4.16
N PRO A 23 -1.85 16.28 5.14
CA PRO A 23 -1.63 15.96 6.56
C PRO A 23 -2.27 14.65 6.98
N GLU A 24 -3.43 14.30 6.41
CA GLU A 24 -4.13 13.05 6.72
C GLU A 24 -3.33 11.83 6.28
N LEU A 25 -2.78 11.86 5.05
CA LEU A 25 -1.95 10.78 4.53
C LEU A 25 -0.63 10.67 5.28
N GLU A 26 -0.03 11.81 5.63
CA GLU A 26 1.19 11.84 6.44
C GLU A 26 0.95 11.23 7.83
N ALA A 27 -0.17 11.56 8.47
CA ALA A 27 -0.54 11.01 9.77
C ALA A 27 -0.75 9.50 9.71
N LEU A 28 -1.38 9.00 8.65
CA LEU A 28 -1.56 7.56 8.43
C LEU A 28 -0.22 6.85 8.26
N SER A 29 0.69 7.42 7.48
CA SER A 29 2.02 6.88 7.28
C SER A 29 2.81 6.82 8.60
N GLU A 30 2.77 7.88 9.39
CA GLU A 30 3.42 7.93 10.71
C GLU A 30 2.86 6.87 11.65
N THR A 31 1.53 6.68 11.65
CA THR A 31 0.87 5.66 12.48
C THR A 31 1.32 4.27 12.06
N MET A 32 1.38 3.98 10.76
CA MET A 32 1.85 2.69 10.25
C MET A 32 3.29 2.42 10.71
N THR A 33 4.16 3.41 10.66
CA THR A 33 5.54 3.28 11.13
C THR A 33 5.60 2.95 12.62
N LYS A 34 4.82 3.64 13.45
CA LYS A 34 4.76 3.37 14.88
C LYS A 34 4.25 1.97 15.19
N GLU A 35 3.16 1.56 14.52
CA GLU A 35 2.61 0.22 14.72
C GLU A 35 3.60 -0.86 14.29
N ALA A 36 4.30 -0.65 13.18
CA ALA A 36 5.33 -1.58 12.70
C ALA A 36 6.47 -1.75 13.70
N HIS A 37 6.95 -0.65 14.29
CA HIS A 37 7.99 -0.70 15.32
C HIS A 37 7.53 -1.42 16.58
N ALA A 38 6.24 -1.35 16.89
CA ALA A 38 5.63 -2.07 18.02
C ALA A 38 5.29 -3.52 17.70
N GLY A 39 5.56 -3.99 16.47
CA GLY A 39 5.21 -5.33 16.02
C GLY A 39 3.73 -5.54 15.79
N LYS A 40 2.96 -4.47 15.62
CA LYS A 40 1.52 -4.52 15.41
C LYS A 40 1.15 -4.31 13.96
N THR A 41 0.04 -4.93 13.53
CA THR A 41 -0.51 -4.73 12.20
C THR A 41 -1.19 -3.36 12.09
N PHE A 42 -1.34 -2.87 10.85
CA PHE A 42 -1.92 -1.56 10.59
C PHE A 42 -2.90 -1.61 9.39
N LEU A 43 -3.73 -2.65 9.33
CA LEU A 43 -4.64 -2.89 8.21
C LEU A 43 -5.61 -1.73 7.95
N GLU A 44 -6.17 -1.14 9.02
CA GLU A 44 -7.09 -0.01 8.89
C GLU A 44 -6.41 1.20 8.27
N GLN A 45 -5.20 1.50 8.73
CA GLN A 45 -4.41 2.61 8.22
C GLN A 45 -3.98 2.37 6.78
N ASP A 46 -3.64 1.12 6.45
CA ASP A 46 -3.26 0.72 5.10
C ASP A 46 -4.41 0.97 4.11
N ILE A 47 -5.62 0.50 4.45
CA ILE A 47 -6.82 0.72 3.63
C ILE A 47 -7.10 2.23 3.49
N ALA A 48 -7.06 2.97 4.59
CA ALA A 48 -7.32 4.41 4.58
C ALA A 48 -6.29 5.16 3.73
N PHE A 49 -5.03 4.75 3.76
CA PHE A 49 -3.97 5.34 2.97
C PHE A 49 -4.21 5.15 1.47
N HIS A 50 -4.45 3.91 1.03
CA HIS A 50 -4.67 3.61 -0.38
C HIS A 50 -5.94 4.26 -0.92
N THR A 51 -7.03 4.23 -0.15
CA THR A 51 -8.26 4.91 -0.57
C THR A 51 -8.11 6.43 -0.58
N GLY A 52 -7.34 6.98 0.36
CA GLY A 52 -7.04 8.41 0.42
C GLY A 52 -6.23 8.90 -0.78
N ILE A 53 -5.25 8.13 -1.23
CA ILE A 53 -4.48 8.43 -2.45
C ILE A 53 -5.42 8.48 -3.66
N LEU A 54 -6.28 7.49 -3.83
CA LEU A 54 -7.21 7.43 -4.96
C LEU A 54 -8.27 8.52 -4.90
N ARG A 55 -8.69 8.91 -3.70
CA ARG A 55 -9.61 10.03 -3.51
C ARG A 55 -8.96 11.34 -3.96
N ALA A 56 -7.67 11.52 -3.70
CA ALA A 56 -6.92 12.69 -4.16
C ALA A 56 -6.85 12.76 -5.69
N VAL A 57 -6.84 11.62 -6.37
CA VAL A 57 -6.89 11.52 -7.84
C VAL A 57 -8.29 11.74 -8.38
N ASN A 58 -9.29 11.78 -7.49
CA ASN A 58 -10.70 11.97 -7.84
C ASN A 58 -11.27 10.84 -8.72
N ASN A 59 -10.84 9.61 -8.45
CA ASN A 59 -11.33 8.43 -9.15
C ASN A 59 -12.09 7.54 -8.18
N THR A 60 -13.40 7.79 -8.04
CA THR A 60 -14.27 7.09 -7.10
C THR A 60 -14.45 5.61 -7.44
N ILE A 61 -14.43 5.26 -8.72
CA ILE A 61 -14.57 3.86 -9.15
C ILE A 61 -13.34 3.06 -8.71
N ALA A 62 -12.14 3.57 -8.97
CA ALA A 62 -10.91 2.93 -8.55
C ALA A 62 -10.82 2.82 -7.01
N GLU A 63 -11.26 3.86 -6.29
CA GLU A 63 -11.30 3.88 -4.83
C GLU A 63 -12.18 2.74 -4.30
N GLN A 64 -13.40 2.58 -4.81
CA GLN A 64 -14.32 1.53 -4.40
C GLN A 64 -13.78 0.14 -4.76
N PHE A 65 -13.18 0.01 -5.92
CA PHE A 65 -12.59 -1.26 -6.36
C PHE A 65 -11.45 -1.70 -5.44
N VAL A 66 -10.54 -0.78 -5.08
CA VAL A 66 -9.44 -1.06 -4.14
C VAL A 66 -10.00 -1.44 -2.77
N ARG A 67 -11.02 -0.74 -2.30
CA ARG A 67 -11.67 -1.08 -1.02
C ARG A 67 -12.19 -2.51 -1.01
N CYS A 68 -12.86 -2.92 -2.08
CA CYS A 68 -13.36 -4.29 -2.22
C CYS A 68 -12.23 -5.31 -2.23
N LEU A 69 -11.14 -5.05 -2.95
CA LEU A 69 -9.98 -5.93 -2.99
C LEU A 69 -9.33 -6.07 -1.61
N TRP A 70 -9.26 -4.99 -0.85
CA TRP A 70 -8.72 -5.02 0.50
C TRP A 70 -9.58 -5.83 1.45
N LEU A 71 -10.91 -5.74 1.35
CA LEU A 71 -11.81 -6.54 2.17
C LEU A 71 -11.65 -8.02 1.90
N VAL A 72 -11.52 -8.42 0.62
CA VAL A 72 -11.25 -9.81 0.25
C VAL A 72 -9.89 -10.25 0.80
N HIS A 73 -8.87 -9.44 0.65
CA HIS A 73 -7.52 -9.70 1.16
C HIS A 73 -7.52 -9.96 2.66
N MET A 74 -8.20 -9.11 3.43
CA MET A 74 -8.31 -9.25 4.88
C MET A 74 -9.07 -10.51 5.31
N ALA A 75 -10.05 -10.94 4.52
CA ALA A 75 -10.81 -12.16 4.81
C ALA A 75 -10.00 -13.43 4.51
N VAL A 76 -9.14 -13.39 3.50
CA VAL A 76 -8.41 -14.58 3.01
C VAL A 76 -7.08 -14.79 3.73
N LEU A 77 -6.32 -13.73 4.01
CA LEU A 77 -4.98 -13.84 4.62
C LEU A 77 -4.93 -14.62 5.93
N PRO A 78 -5.85 -14.42 6.89
CA PRO A 78 -5.84 -15.22 8.13
C PRO A 78 -6.02 -16.71 7.86
N GLN A 79 -6.81 -17.08 6.86
CA GLN A 79 -7.05 -18.47 6.48
C GLN A 79 -5.81 -19.13 5.89
N LEU A 80 -4.92 -18.35 5.28
CA LEU A 80 -3.67 -18.85 4.75
C LEU A 80 -2.58 -19.00 5.81
N GLY A 81 -2.84 -18.57 7.04
CA GLY A 81 -1.88 -18.65 8.14
C GLY A 81 -0.62 -17.83 7.91
N LEU A 82 -0.74 -16.73 7.17
CA LEU A 82 0.38 -15.85 6.88
C LEU A 82 0.64 -14.89 8.02
N GLU A 83 1.75 -15.07 8.72
CA GLU A 83 2.25 -14.10 9.69
C GLU A 83 3.22 -13.17 8.96
N VAL A 84 2.98 -11.86 9.03
CA VAL A 84 3.71 -10.86 8.27
C VAL A 84 4.58 -9.99 9.20
N SER A 85 4.91 -10.51 10.39
CA SER A 85 5.60 -9.74 11.43
C SER A 85 6.95 -9.16 10.98
N ASP A 86 7.73 -9.94 10.22
CA ASP A 86 9.08 -9.53 9.81
C ASP A 86 9.09 -8.50 8.68
N GLU A 87 7.94 -8.32 8.01
CA GLU A 87 7.82 -7.43 6.86
C GLU A 87 7.06 -6.14 7.17
N LEU A 88 6.60 -5.95 8.42
CA LEU A 88 5.80 -4.79 8.79
C LEU A 88 6.56 -3.48 8.59
N GLU A 89 7.81 -3.42 9.05
CA GLU A 89 8.63 -2.21 8.92
C GLU A 89 8.93 -1.87 7.45
N LYS A 90 9.20 -2.90 6.65
CA LYS A 90 9.44 -2.75 5.21
C LYS A 90 8.20 -2.23 4.51
N THR A 91 7.03 -2.77 4.86
CA THR A 91 5.74 -2.35 4.30
C THR A 91 5.41 -0.91 4.70
N ALA A 92 5.61 -0.55 5.97
CA ALA A 92 5.39 0.82 6.44
C ALA A 92 6.31 1.82 5.72
N ARG A 93 7.57 1.46 5.52
CA ARG A 93 8.54 2.28 4.79
C ARG A 93 8.10 2.48 3.33
N ALA A 94 7.57 1.43 2.70
CA ALA A 94 7.07 1.54 1.33
C ALA A 94 5.93 2.56 1.23
N HIS A 95 5.02 2.59 2.18
CA HIS A 95 3.95 3.60 2.22
C HIS A 95 4.51 5.01 2.36
N GLU A 96 5.48 5.20 3.25
CA GLU A 96 6.16 6.49 3.43
C GLU A 96 6.80 6.97 2.12
N LEU A 97 7.49 6.07 1.41
CA LEU A 97 8.11 6.37 0.14
C LEU A 97 7.09 6.66 -0.97
N MET A 98 5.96 5.95 -0.99
CA MET A 98 4.87 6.24 -1.92
C MET A 98 4.40 7.69 -1.79
N LEU A 99 4.13 8.12 -0.56
CA LEU A 99 3.68 9.49 -0.32
C LEU A 99 4.77 10.52 -0.65
N LYS A 100 5.98 10.28 -0.19
CA LYS A 100 7.12 11.17 -0.39
C LYS A 100 7.45 11.38 -1.86
N THR A 101 7.52 10.30 -2.63
CA THR A 101 7.81 10.37 -4.07
C THR A 101 6.67 11.02 -4.85
N ALA A 102 5.42 10.77 -4.47
CA ALA A 102 4.26 11.40 -5.11
C ALA A 102 4.29 12.93 -4.91
N ILE A 103 4.54 13.39 -3.69
CA ILE A 103 4.62 14.83 -3.38
C ILE A 103 5.81 15.47 -4.09
N ALA A 104 6.92 14.75 -4.22
CA ALA A 104 8.11 15.23 -4.93
C ALA A 104 7.95 15.26 -6.46
N GLY A 105 6.90 14.64 -6.99
CA GLY A 105 6.69 14.55 -8.43
C GLY A 105 7.54 13.49 -9.10
N ASP A 106 8.04 12.51 -8.34
CA ASP A 106 8.92 11.44 -8.81
C ASP A 106 8.09 10.19 -9.15
N ALA A 107 7.62 10.12 -10.39
CA ALA A 107 6.77 9.01 -10.84
C ALA A 107 7.50 7.66 -10.82
N ASP A 108 8.76 7.63 -11.22
CA ASP A 108 9.54 6.39 -11.21
C ASP A 108 9.79 5.90 -9.78
N GLY A 109 10.11 6.80 -8.86
CA GLY A 109 10.24 6.49 -7.44
C GLY A 109 8.94 5.99 -6.83
N TYR A 110 7.82 6.57 -7.22
CA TYR A 110 6.48 6.12 -6.79
C TYR A 110 6.21 4.69 -7.26
N ARG A 111 6.46 4.38 -8.53
CA ARG A 111 6.28 3.03 -9.05
C ARG A 111 7.16 2.01 -8.32
N GLN A 112 8.41 2.39 -8.03
CA GLN A 112 9.31 1.52 -7.28
C GLN A 112 8.77 1.27 -5.86
N ALA A 113 8.27 2.30 -5.18
CA ALA A 113 7.67 2.17 -3.86
C ALA A 113 6.43 1.26 -3.89
N VAL A 114 5.61 1.34 -4.93
CA VAL A 114 4.47 0.42 -5.13
C VAL A 114 4.96 -1.02 -5.26
N ASN A 115 5.98 -1.26 -6.06
CA ASN A 115 6.57 -2.60 -6.21
C ASN A 115 7.09 -3.13 -4.87
N ASP A 116 7.80 -2.30 -4.12
CA ASP A 116 8.33 -2.67 -2.80
C ASP A 116 7.21 -2.99 -1.80
N HIS A 117 6.09 -2.28 -1.90
CA HIS A 117 4.92 -2.50 -1.06
C HIS A 117 4.33 -3.91 -1.23
N TYR A 118 4.27 -4.41 -2.46
CA TYR A 118 3.64 -5.69 -2.77
C TYR A 118 4.61 -6.88 -2.76
N GLU A 119 5.92 -6.64 -2.79
CA GLU A 119 6.93 -7.70 -2.83
C GLU A 119 6.79 -8.72 -1.68
N PRO A 120 6.65 -8.31 -0.41
CA PRO A 120 6.56 -9.28 0.69
C PRO A 120 5.41 -10.28 0.53
N ILE A 121 4.24 -9.80 0.15
CA ILE A 121 3.06 -10.65 -0.03
C ILE A 121 3.25 -11.57 -1.23
N GLN A 122 3.79 -11.07 -2.33
CA GLN A 122 4.06 -11.87 -3.52
C GLN A 122 5.05 -13.00 -3.22
N SER A 123 6.11 -12.70 -2.49
CA SER A 123 7.11 -13.70 -2.11
C SER A 123 6.50 -14.80 -1.24
N ILE A 124 5.68 -14.44 -0.27
CA ILE A 124 5.00 -15.40 0.61
C ILE A 124 4.08 -16.31 -0.19
N LEU A 125 3.27 -15.73 -1.09
CA LEU A 125 2.34 -16.49 -1.92
C LEU A 125 3.07 -17.45 -2.87
N LEU A 126 4.15 -17.01 -3.48
CA LEU A 126 4.95 -17.84 -4.39
C LEU A 126 5.58 -19.02 -3.64
N ASN A 127 6.12 -18.78 -2.46
CA ASN A 127 6.71 -19.84 -1.65
C ASN A 127 5.66 -20.88 -1.25
N ARG A 128 4.47 -20.44 -0.85
CA ARG A 128 3.36 -21.34 -0.51
C ARG A 128 2.92 -22.21 -1.70
N LEU A 129 2.86 -21.63 -2.90
CA LEU A 129 2.50 -22.37 -4.09
C LEU A 129 3.55 -23.44 -4.43
N GLN A 130 4.83 -23.17 -4.16
CA GLN A 130 5.90 -24.13 -4.38
C GLN A 130 5.88 -25.27 -3.35
N GLU A 131 5.50 -25.00 -2.11
CA GLU A 131 5.38 -26.02 -1.06
C GLU A 131 4.25 -27.02 -1.31
N HIS A 132 3.23 -26.64 -2.09
CA HIS A 132 2.10 -27.51 -2.42
C HIS A 132 2.26 -28.27 -3.74
N HIS A 133 3.37 -28.14 -4.40
CA HIS A 133 3.74 -28.86 -5.60
C HIS A 133 4.96 -29.74 -5.36
#